data_cc59600a30d55970570e6051a6f96f28
#
_entry.id   cc59600a30d55970570e6051a6f96f28
#
_cell.length_a   1.000
_cell.length_b   1.000
_cell.length_c   1.000
_cell.angle_alpha   90.00
_cell.angle_beta   90.00
_cell.angle_gamma   90.00
#
_symmetry.space_group_name_H-M   'P 1'
#
loop_
_entity.id
_entity.type
_entity.pdbx_description
1 polymer ?
#
loop_
_entity_poly.entity_id
_entity_poly.type
_entity_poly.pdbx_seq_one_letter_code
_entity_poly.pdbx_strand_id
1 'polypeptide(L)'
;MSALHAFADPASLTEPKVLLVDDDEVNLMLTAVALRERGFAITEAGSGEQALGMLSHWVPDIIVLDALMPGMDGFRTCTELRTLPGFENMPVLMLTGLDDDASITRAYQAGATDFFVKSTQWSLLAGRLHYLLRASRTRVELERSKSRLARAQDLARMGSFDWRRANTA
;
A
#
# COMPACT_ATOMS: atom_id res chain seq x y z
N MET A 1 -31.11 -11.74 -10.27
CA MET A 1 -30.39 -12.27 -11.42
C MET A 1 -29.40 -11.20 -11.85
N SER A 2 -28.33 -11.19 -11.28
CA SER A 2 -26.96 -11.49 -11.69
C SER A 2 -26.46 -10.68 -12.89
N ALA A 3 -25.90 -9.49 -12.63
CA ALA A 3 -25.09 -8.71 -13.57
C ALA A 3 -24.00 -7.89 -12.86
N LEU A 4 -23.37 -8.44 -11.83
CA LEU A 4 -22.29 -7.77 -11.06
C LEU A 4 -20.94 -8.52 -11.15
N HIS A 5 -20.75 -9.36 -12.19
CA HIS A 5 -19.54 -10.19 -12.35
C HIS A 5 -18.65 -9.80 -13.53
N ALA A 6 -18.76 -8.60 -14.09
CA ALA A 6 -18.13 -8.29 -15.36
C ALA A 6 -17.06 -7.18 -15.33
N PHE A 7 -16.36 -6.95 -14.22
CA PHE A 7 -15.15 -6.10 -14.20
C PHE A 7 -14.07 -6.66 -13.27
N ALA A 8 -13.85 -7.97 -13.31
CA ALA A 8 -12.63 -8.54 -12.77
C ALA A 8 -11.52 -8.35 -13.83
N ASP A 9 -10.57 -7.49 -13.55
CA ASP A 9 -9.32 -7.36 -14.29
C ASP A 9 -8.61 -8.73 -14.27
N PRO A 10 -8.33 -9.37 -15.42
CA PRO A 10 -7.69 -10.69 -15.47
C PRO A 10 -6.27 -10.73 -14.89
N ALA A 11 -5.70 -9.60 -14.48
CA ALA A 11 -4.39 -9.52 -13.82
C ALA A 11 -4.43 -9.79 -12.31
N SER A 12 -5.60 -10.04 -11.70
CA SER A 12 -5.75 -10.25 -10.25
C SER A 12 -6.33 -11.62 -9.92
N LEU A 13 -5.61 -12.70 -10.26
CA LEU A 13 -5.92 -14.05 -9.79
C LEU A 13 -5.37 -14.35 -8.39
N THR A 14 -4.67 -13.41 -7.75
CA THR A 14 -4.15 -13.56 -6.40
C THR A 14 -4.83 -12.57 -5.46
N GLU A 15 -5.26 -13.06 -4.29
CA GLU A 15 -5.80 -12.22 -3.24
C GLU A 15 -4.77 -11.16 -2.80
N PRO A 16 -5.14 -9.87 -2.70
CA PRO A 16 -4.23 -8.83 -2.23
C PRO A 16 -3.71 -9.14 -0.83
N LYS A 17 -2.40 -9.04 -0.64
CA LYS A 17 -1.72 -9.29 0.62
C LYS A 17 -1.80 -8.07 1.52
N VAL A 18 -2.41 -8.21 2.66
CA VAL A 18 -2.57 -7.14 3.66
C VAL A 18 -1.79 -7.49 4.90
N LEU A 19 -0.95 -6.57 5.37
CA LEU A 19 -0.42 -6.61 6.73
C LEU A 19 -1.37 -5.83 7.63
N LEU A 20 -2.03 -6.51 8.56
CA LEU A 20 -2.92 -5.91 9.54
C LEU A 20 -2.21 -5.82 10.89
N VAL A 21 -2.13 -4.62 11.45
CA VAL A 21 -1.39 -4.31 12.68
C VAL A 21 -2.32 -3.68 13.70
N ASP A 22 -2.57 -4.34 14.81
CA ASP A 22 -3.38 -3.86 15.92
C ASP A 22 -2.94 -4.61 17.19
N ASP A 23 -2.79 -3.93 18.32
CA ASP A 23 -2.38 -4.56 19.59
C ASP A 23 -3.54 -5.23 20.34
N ASP A 24 -4.77 -4.91 19.98
CA ASP A 24 -5.96 -5.59 20.51
C ASP A 24 -6.25 -6.86 19.69
N GLU A 25 -5.99 -8.02 20.31
CA GLU A 25 -6.18 -9.34 19.67
C GLU A 25 -7.59 -9.56 19.16
N VAL A 26 -8.60 -9.01 19.83
CA VAL A 26 -10.02 -9.16 19.43
C VAL A 26 -10.30 -8.33 18.18
N ASN A 27 -9.86 -7.08 18.15
CA ASN A 27 -9.98 -6.22 16.97
C ASN A 27 -9.21 -6.79 15.78
N LEU A 28 -7.98 -7.27 16.03
CA LEU A 28 -7.14 -7.90 15.03
C LEU A 28 -7.85 -9.10 14.39
N MET A 29 -8.36 -10.03 15.22
CA MET A 29 -9.08 -11.22 14.77
C MET A 29 -10.35 -10.86 13.98
N LEU A 30 -11.20 -9.97 14.51
CA LEU A 30 -12.46 -9.59 13.88
C LEU A 30 -12.23 -8.92 12.53
N THR A 31 -11.27 -8.00 12.46
CA THR A 31 -10.90 -7.31 11.23
C THR A 31 -10.31 -8.29 10.21
N ALA A 32 -9.44 -9.19 10.65
CA ALA A 32 -8.83 -10.20 9.78
C ALA A 32 -9.88 -11.13 9.17
N VAL A 33 -10.80 -11.67 9.97
CA VAL A 33 -11.90 -12.53 9.48
C VAL A 33 -12.75 -11.78 8.47
N ALA A 34 -13.18 -10.56 8.81
CA ALA A 34 -14.02 -9.76 7.94
C ALA A 34 -13.37 -9.42 6.59
N LEU A 35 -12.07 -9.17 6.57
CA LEU A 35 -11.33 -8.89 5.34
C LEU A 35 -11.02 -10.15 4.53
N ARG A 36 -10.72 -11.29 5.18
CA ARG A 36 -10.56 -12.59 4.49
C ARG A 36 -11.82 -12.99 3.74
N GLU A 37 -13.00 -12.83 4.35
CA GLU A 37 -14.29 -13.08 3.70
C GLU A 37 -14.53 -12.18 2.47
N ARG A 38 -13.77 -11.10 2.33
CA ARG A 38 -13.84 -10.14 1.21
C ARG A 38 -12.68 -10.26 0.22
N GLY A 39 -11.94 -11.38 0.27
CA GLY A 39 -10.93 -11.74 -0.71
C GLY A 39 -9.56 -11.11 -0.47
N PHE A 40 -9.20 -10.84 0.79
CA PHE A 40 -7.86 -10.40 1.15
C PHE A 40 -7.06 -11.50 1.84
N ALA A 41 -5.80 -11.66 1.48
CA ALA A 41 -4.85 -12.50 2.20
C ALA A 41 -4.25 -11.71 3.38
N ILE A 42 -4.69 -12.02 4.61
CA ILE A 42 -4.32 -11.25 5.81
C ILE A 42 -3.19 -11.91 6.56
N THR A 43 -2.13 -11.16 6.80
CA THR A 43 -1.07 -11.45 7.77
C THR A 43 -1.19 -10.47 8.93
N GLU A 44 -1.12 -10.97 10.15
CA GLU A 44 -1.41 -10.23 11.37
C GLU A 44 -0.13 -9.92 12.14
N ALA A 45 -0.07 -8.72 12.73
CA ALA A 45 0.98 -8.31 13.67
C ALA A 45 0.36 -7.60 14.87
N GLY A 46 0.78 -7.95 16.07
CA GLY A 46 0.27 -7.39 17.34
C GLY A 46 1.04 -6.16 17.82
N SER A 47 2.02 -5.67 17.07
CA SER A 47 2.75 -4.43 17.40
C SER A 47 3.45 -3.84 16.19
N GLY A 48 3.86 -2.56 16.30
CA GLY A 48 4.65 -1.90 15.28
C GLY A 48 6.01 -2.56 15.06
N GLU A 49 6.67 -2.96 16.13
CA GLU A 49 7.98 -3.65 16.08
C GLU A 49 7.87 -4.99 15.37
N GLN A 50 6.82 -5.77 15.65
CA GLN A 50 6.56 -7.03 14.95
C GLN A 50 6.31 -6.78 13.47
N ALA A 51 5.49 -5.81 13.14
CA ALA A 51 5.20 -5.44 11.75
C ALA A 51 6.47 -5.08 10.98
N LEU A 52 7.32 -4.20 11.52
CA LEU A 52 8.59 -3.81 10.89
C LEU A 52 9.54 -5.01 10.73
N GLY A 53 9.60 -5.91 11.72
CA GLY A 53 10.39 -7.15 11.64
C GLY A 53 9.94 -8.06 10.49
N MET A 54 8.63 -8.18 10.25
CA MET A 54 8.08 -9.01 9.18
C MET A 54 8.41 -8.46 7.79
N LEU A 55 8.43 -7.13 7.64
CA LEU A 55 8.71 -6.47 6.36
C LEU A 55 10.14 -6.69 5.85
N SER A 56 11.06 -7.15 6.69
CA SER A 56 12.41 -7.55 6.26
C SER A 56 12.45 -8.81 5.39
N HIS A 57 11.39 -9.63 5.43
CA HIS A 57 11.32 -10.91 4.74
C HIS A 57 10.10 -11.07 3.82
N TRP A 58 9.14 -10.16 3.92
CA TRP A 58 7.89 -10.26 3.20
C TRP A 58 7.33 -8.87 2.86
N VAL A 59 6.78 -8.72 1.66
CA VAL A 59 6.23 -7.46 1.17
C VAL A 59 4.72 -7.61 0.94
N PRO A 60 3.88 -6.87 1.68
CA PRO A 60 2.44 -6.78 1.42
C PRO A 60 2.12 -5.88 0.22
N ASP A 61 0.88 -5.92 -0.23
CA ASP A 61 0.36 -4.96 -1.21
C ASP A 61 -0.16 -3.68 -0.54
N ILE A 62 -0.56 -3.78 0.73
CA ILE A 62 -1.06 -2.67 1.56
C ILE A 62 -0.88 -3.00 3.05
N ILE A 63 -0.72 -1.98 3.86
CA ILE A 63 -0.64 -2.09 5.32
C ILE A 63 -1.85 -1.38 5.93
N VAL A 64 -2.52 -2.06 6.85
CA VAL A 64 -3.59 -1.51 7.70
C VAL A 64 -3.03 -1.44 9.12
N LEU A 65 -2.94 -0.23 9.66
CA LEU A 65 -2.14 0.06 10.85
C LEU A 65 -2.98 0.82 11.89
N ASP A 66 -3.14 0.23 13.08
CA ASP A 66 -3.74 0.96 14.19
C ASP A 66 -2.88 2.16 14.59
N ALA A 67 -3.52 3.30 14.79
CA ALA A 67 -2.86 4.55 15.18
C ALA A 67 -2.36 4.49 16.62
N LEU A 68 -3.12 3.86 17.52
CA LEU A 68 -2.88 3.89 18.96
C LEU A 68 -2.53 2.49 19.47
N MET A 69 -1.25 2.23 19.62
CA MET A 69 -0.71 1.01 20.21
C MET A 69 0.26 1.35 21.33
N PRO A 70 0.39 0.51 22.38
CA PRO A 70 1.40 0.68 23.41
C PRO A 70 2.82 0.47 22.83
N GLY A 71 3.78 1.18 23.39
CA GLY A 71 5.17 1.14 22.90
C GLY A 71 5.35 1.96 21.63
N MET A 72 5.54 1.32 20.49
CA MET A 72 5.61 1.98 19.20
C MET A 72 4.21 2.18 18.63
N ASP A 73 3.70 3.41 18.67
CA ASP A 73 2.40 3.75 18.09
C ASP A 73 2.39 3.63 16.56
N GLY A 74 1.20 3.67 15.95
CA GLY A 74 1.06 3.54 14.50
C GLY A 74 1.70 4.68 13.73
N PHE A 75 1.72 5.89 14.29
CA PHE A 75 2.36 7.03 13.64
C PHE A 75 3.88 6.83 13.53
N ARG A 76 4.50 6.39 14.63
CA ARG A 76 5.92 6.09 14.65
C ARG A 76 6.24 4.89 13.75
N THR A 77 5.42 3.82 13.82
CA THR A 77 5.56 2.67 12.93
C THR A 77 5.52 3.08 11.46
N CYS A 78 4.59 3.95 11.07
CA CYS A 78 4.48 4.46 9.71
C CYS A 78 5.73 5.28 9.31
N THR A 79 6.22 6.14 10.19
CA THR A 79 7.43 6.93 9.94
C THR A 79 8.66 6.04 9.73
N GLU A 80 8.87 5.06 10.59
CA GLU A 80 9.98 4.09 10.48
C GLU A 80 9.86 3.27 9.18
N LEU A 81 8.65 2.82 8.84
CA LEU A 81 8.36 2.09 7.61
C LEU A 81 8.78 2.89 6.37
N ARG A 82 8.56 4.20 6.34
CA ARG A 82 8.93 5.07 5.22
C ARG A 82 10.45 5.18 5.01
N THR A 83 11.24 4.84 6.02
CA THR A 83 12.71 4.79 5.90
C THR A 83 13.24 3.48 5.33
N LEU A 84 12.39 2.44 5.26
CA LEU A 84 12.80 1.14 4.74
C LEU A 84 12.88 1.18 3.20
N PRO A 85 13.98 0.67 2.60
CA PRO A 85 14.10 0.61 1.15
C PRO A 85 12.97 -0.20 0.50
N GLY A 86 12.29 0.41 -0.48
CA GLY A 86 11.17 -0.20 -1.20
C GLY A 86 9.80 0.02 -0.57
N PHE A 87 9.72 0.68 0.61
CA PHE A 87 8.47 0.96 1.29
C PHE A 87 8.09 2.44 1.27
N GLU A 88 8.85 3.29 0.60
CA GLU A 88 8.61 4.74 0.51
C GLU A 88 7.21 5.08 -0.03
N ASN A 89 6.70 4.26 -0.92
CA ASN A 89 5.41 4.43 -1.59
C ASN A 89 4.38 3.33 -1.27
N MET A 90 4.68 2.46 -0.30
CA MET A 90 3.76 1.41 0.15
C MET A 90 2.46 2.04 0.65
N PRO A 91 1.28 1.61 0.15
CA PRO A 91 0.02 2.12 0.67
C PRO A 91 -0.14 1.73 2.15
N VAL A 92 -0.41 2.73 2.98
CA VAL A 92 -0.69 2.56 4.42
C VAL A 92 -2.01 3.22 4.73
N LEU A 93 -2.98 2.43 5.17
CA LEU A 93 -4.25 2.90 5.71
C LEU A 93 -4.15 2.90 7.24
N MET A 94 -4.19 4.07 7.84
CA MET A 94 -4.17 4.19 9.30
C MET A 94 -5.58 4.05 9.86
N LEU A 95 -5.77 3.12 10.80
CA LEU A 95 -7.01 3.00 11.56
C LEU A 95 -6.93 3.87 12.82
N THR A 96 -7.94 4.67 13.06
CA THR A 96 -8.02 5.52 14.24
C THR A 96 -9.39 5.39 14.90
N GLY A 97 -9.42 5.44 16.23
CA GLY A 97 -10.67 5.55 16.99
C GLY A 97 -11.16 6.99 17.10
N LEU A 98 -10.36 7.95 16.66
CA LEU A 98 -10.63 9.37 16.75
C LEU A 98 -10.74 9.98 15.35
N ASP A 99 -11.74 10.80 15.16
CA ASP A 99 -11.99 11.55 13.93
C ASP A 99 -11.64 13.04 14.09
N ASP A 100 -10.78 13.37 15.07
CA ASP A 100 -10.31 14.73 15.29
C ASP A 100 -9.22 15.15 14.28
N ASP A 101 -9.24 16.43 13.92
CA ASP A 101 -8.33 17.02 12.95
C ASP A 101 -6.84 16.82 13.29
N ALA A 102 -6.51 16.74 14.57
CA ALA A 102 -5.13 16.56 15.02
C ALA A 102 -4.61 15.15 14.71
N SER A 103 -5.41 14.11 14.96
CA SER A 103 -5.07 12.73 14.65
C SER A 103 -4.97 12.50 13.14
N ILE A 104 -5.87 13.10 12.36
CA ILE A 104 -5.84 13.04 10.89
C ILE A 104 -4.57 13.72 10.35
N THR A 105 -4.26 14.91 10.82
CA THR A 105 -3.05 15.65 10.43
C THR A 105 -1.80 14.86 10.78
N ARG A 106 -1.74 14.27 11.97
CA ARG A 106 -0.61 13.45 12.41
C ARG A 106 -0.42 12.18 11.55
N ALA A 107 -1.51 11.54 11.10
CA ALA A 107 -1.44 10.39 10.21
C ALA A 107 -0.76 10.75 8.88
N TYR A 108 -1.16 11.84 8.24
CA TYR A 108 -0.54 12.28 6.99
C TYR A 108 0.92 12.73 7.19
N GLN A 109 1.24 13.41 8.27
CA GLN A 109 2.61 13.81 8.61
C GLN A 109 3.52 12.59 8.83
N ALA A 110 3.00 11.51 9.40
CA ALA A 110 3.71 10.25 9.54
C ALA A 110 3.91 9.49 8.21
N GLY A 111 3.27 9.96 7.13
CA GLY A 111 3.37 9.36 5.81
C GLY A 111 2.30 8.31 5.50
N ALA A 112 1.20 8.26 6.25
CA ALA A 112 0.05 7.43 5.88
C ALA A 112 -0.51 7.88 4.53
N THR A 113 -0.96 6.91 3.73
CA THR A 113 -1.61 7.19 2.44
C THR A 113 -3.01 7.71 2.66
N ASP A 114 -3.69 7.17 3.67
CA ASP A 114 -5.06 7.53 4.03
C ASP A 114 -5.33 7.11 5.48
N PHE A 115 -6.47 7.54 6.02
CA PHE A 115 -6.94 7.12 7.34
C PHE A 115 -8.38 6.61 7.26
N PHE A 116 -8.77 5.81 8.25
CA PHE A 116 -10.12 5.27 8.36
C PHE A 116 -10.52 5.20 9.85
N VAL A 117 -11.69 5.72 10.19
CA VAL A 117 -12.20 5.64 11.56
C VAL A 117 -12.67 4.23 11.84
N LYS A 118 -12.15 3.62 12.92
CA LYS A 118 -12.51 2.26 13.33
C LYS A 118 -14.03 2.14 13.48
N SER A 119 -14.62 1.19 12.76
CA SER A 119 -16.05 0.91 12.78
C SER A 119 -16.28 -0.55 12.42
N THR A 120 -17.48 -1.03 12.70
CA THR A 120 -17.93 -2.38 12.28
C THR A 120 -18.41 -2.41 10.83
N GLN A 121 -18.22 -1.34 10.07
CA GLN A 121 -18.64 -1.29 8.66
C GLN A 121 -17.54 -1.87 7.75
N TRP A 122 -17.30 -3.16 7.86
CA TRP A 122 -16.25 -3.88 7.13
C TRP A 122 -16.30 -3.73 5.62
N SER A 123 -17.50 -3.52 5.06
CA SER A 123 -17.66 -3.29 3.62
C SER A 123 -17.05 -1.96 3.17
N LEU A 124 -17.14 -0.92 4.02
CA LEU A 124 -16.51 0.37 3.74
C LEU A 124 -14.98 0.28 3.85
N LEU A 125 -14.48 -0.41 4.87
CA LEU A 125 -13.05 -0.66 5.02
C LEU A 125 -12.50 -1.42 3.81
N ALA A 126 -13.13 -2.52 3.42
CA ALA A 126 -12.73 -3.30 2.24
C ALA A 126 -12.78 -2.47 0.95
N GLY A 127 -13.82 -1.68 0.75
CA GLY A 127 -13.93 -0.75 -0.38
C GLY A 127 -12.78 0.27 -0.42
N ARG A 128 -12.38 0.80 0.75
CA ARG A 128 -11.25 1.73 0.87
C ARG A 128 -9.93 1.05 0.50
N LEU A 129 -9.72 -0.18 0.98
CA LEU A 129 -8.52 -0.96 0.63
C LEU A 129 -8.44 -1.22 -0.87
N HIS A 130 -9.53 -1.65 -1.50
CA HIS A 130 -9.56 -1.85 -2.96
C HIS A 130 -9.26 -0.56 -3.73
N TYR A 131 -9.80 0.57 -3.29
CA TYR A 131 -9.51 1.87 -3.89
C TYR A 131 -8.02 2.22 -3.82
N LEU A 132 -7.42 2.11 -2.62
CA LEU A 132 -6.00 2.41 -2.41
C LEU A 132 -5.07 1.47 -3.21
N LEU A 133 -5.39 0.18 -3.26
CA LEU A 133 -4.66 -0.81 -4.05
C LEU A 133 -4.70 -0.48 -5.54
N ARG A 134 -5.87 -0.10 -6.06
CA ARG A 134 -6.01 0.31 -7.47
C ARG A 134 -5.18 1.55 -7.77
N ALA A 135 -5.28 2.58 -6.93
CA ALA A 135 -4.52 3.81 -7.08
C ALA A 135 -3.00 3.56 -7.06
N SER A 136 -2.53 2.69 -6.16
CA SER A 136 -1.12 2.29 -6.07
C SER A 136 -0.65 1.57 -7.33
N ARG A 137 -1.42 0.63 -7.86
CA ARG A 137 -1.09 -0.09 -9.11
C ARG A 137 -0.97 0.86 -10.30
N THR A 138 -1.95 1.75 -10.48
CA THR A 138 -1.91 2.75 -11.57
C THR A 138 -0.67 3.65 -11.47
N ARG A 139 -0.29 4.05 -10.26
CA ARG A 139 0.93 4.85 -10.05
C ARG A 139 2.19 4.08 -10.46
N VAL A 140 2.32 2.83 -10.06
CA VAL A 140 3.48 1.98 -10.40
C VAL A 140 3.57 1.75 -11.91
N GLU A 141 2.44 1.50 -12.58
CA GLU A 141 2.38 1.33 -14.04
C GLU A 141 2.81 2.61 -14.77
N LEU A 142 2.35 3.77 -14.30
CA LEU A 142 2.73 5.06 -14.88
C LEU A 142 4.24 5.32 -14.74
N GLU A 143 4.81 5.06 -13.57
CA GLU A 143 6.27 5.22 -13.34
C GLU A 143 7.10 4.26 -14.21
N ARG A 144 6.64 3.00 -14.36
CA ARG A 144 7.28 2.04 -15.27
C ARG A 144 7.20 2.48 -16.71
N SER A 145 6.07 3.02 -17.16
CA SER A 145 5.88 3.53 -18.53
C SER A 145 6.80 4.72 -18.81
N LYS A 146 6.85 5.69 -17.87
CA LYS A 146 7.78 6.84 -17.99
C LYS A 146 9.24 6.41 -18.07
N SER A 147 9.66 5.44 -17.23
CA SER A 147 11.03 4.93 -17.23
C SER A 147 11.38 4.21 -18.54
N ARG A 148 10.45 3.46 -19.11
CA ARG A 148 10.65 2.81 -20.43
C ARG A 148 10.81 3.84 -21.55
N LEU A 149 9.97 4.89 -21.54
CA LEU A 149 10.03 5.94 -22.55
C LEU A 149 11.35 6.71 -22.46
N ALA A 150 11.79 7.08 -21.26
CA ALA A 150 13.07 7.75 -21.04
C ALA A 150 14.25 6.92 -21.58
N ARG A 151 14.28 5.61 -21.26
CA ARG A 151 15.34 4.71 -21.78
C ARG A 151 15.31 4.60 -23.31
N ALA A 152 14.12 4.53 -23.92
CA ALA A 152 14.00 4.48 -25.39
C ALA A 152 14.50 5.77 -26.05
N GLN A 153 14.22 6.93 -25.45
CA GLN A 153 14.72 8.23 -25.94
C GLN A 153 16.24 8.34 -25.81
N ASP A 154 16.84 7.85 -24.71
CA ASP A 154 18.29 7.85 -24.53
C ASP A 154 18.99 6.96 -25.57
N LEU A 155 18.46 5.77 -25.83
CA LEU A 155 18.97 4.87 -26.87
C LEU A 155 18.86 5.49 -28.27
N ALA A 156 17.75 6.16 -28.59
CA ALA A 156 17.57 6.83 -29.87
C ALA A 156 18.58 8.01 -30.05
N ARG A 157 18.86 8.75 -28.97
CA ARG A 157 19.88 9.81 -28.98
C ARG A 157 21.30 9.26 -29.20
N MET A 158 21.65 8.16 -28.53
CA MET A 158 22.95 7.51 -28.70
C MET A 158 23.12 6.95 -30.11
N GLY A 159 22.11 6.30 -30.69
CA GLY A 159 22.15 5.80 -32.07
C GLY A 159 22.28 6.89 -33.11
N SER A 160 21.74 8.11 -32.89
CA SER A 160 21.88 9.24 -33.82
C SER A 160 23.26 9.90 -33.76
N PHE A 161 24.01 9.75 -32.67
CA PHE A 161 25.41 10.24 -32.57
C PHE A 161 26.38 9.35 -33.34
N ASP A 162 26.21 8.04 -33.34
CA ASP A 162 27.05 7.10 -34.09
C ASP A 162 26.88 7.27 -35.61
N TRP A 163 25.68 7.56 -36.08
CA TRP A 163 25.40 7.75 -37.49
C TRP A 163 26.07 8.99 -38.10
N ARG A 164 26.19 10.08 -37.31
CA ARG A 164 26.86 11.29 -37.73
C ARG A 164 28.38 11.16 -37.77
N ARG A 165 29.00 10.29 -36.97
CA ARG A 165 30.42 10.02 -36.97
C ARG A 165 30.86 9.13 -38.12
N ALA A 166 30.01 8.23 -38.59
CA ALA A 166 30.31 7.32 -39.69
C ALA A 166 30.21 7.97 -41.07
N ASN A 167 29.58 9.14 -41.20
CA ASN A 167 29.35 9.83 -42.48
C ASN A 167 30.24 11.10 -42.72
N THR A 168 31.31 11.24 -41.95
CA THR A 168 32.30 12.34 -42.10
C THR A 168 33.71 11.77 -42.26
N ALA A 169 33.89 10.79 -43.15
CA ALA A 169 35.18 10.30 -43.63
C ALA A 169 35.18 10.30 -45.15
#